data_53d55aeb9a60170d3e74f6164abccf6b
#
_entry.id   53d55aeb9a60170d3e74f6164abccf6b
#
_cell.length_a   1.000
_cell.length_b   1.000
_cell.length_c   1.000
_cell.angle_alpha   90.00
_cell.angle_beta   90.00
_cell.angle_gamma   90.00
#
_symmetry.space_group_name_H-M   'P 1'
#
loop_
_entity.id
_entity.type
_entity.pdbx_description
1 polymer ?
#
loop_
_entity_poly.entity_id
_entity_poly.type
_entity_poly.pdbx_seq_one_letter_code
_entity_poly.pdbx_strand_id
1 'polypeptide(L)'
;MIRAVQRADKIIIIQAENPDGDSVGSSLALEEILGDMGKQVTLYCPVAVPKYLRYIRGWDRITDEFDSSAELAIIVDTSADVLLSKVLDAPSARAFLTTHPVLVLDHHATESTLSFDHTLINQDVVATGELIYNLAQHAQWAINPQAAENLLIAIMSDSLGLTTQNTTADSIQ
;
A
#
# COMPACT_ATOMS: atom_id res chain seq x y z
N MET A 1 9.28 -5.64 -9.28
CA MET A 1 9.14 -4.70 -8.16
C MET A 1 10.48 -4.15 -7.66
N ILE A 2 11.36 -4.93 -7.03
CA ILE A 2 12.60 -4.43 -6.39
C ILE A 2 13.39 -3.48 -7.30
N ARG A 3 13.60 -3.85 -8.56
CA ARG A 3 14.30 -2.98 -9.53
C ARG A 3 13.58 -1.65 -9.83
N ALA A 4 12.25 -1.64 -9.84
CA ALA A 4 11.48 -0.41 -10.06
C ALA A 4 11.64 0.54 -8.86
N VAL A 5 11.51 0.01 -7.64
CA VAL A 5 11.75 0.76 -6.40
C VAL A 5 13.19 1.30 -6.32
N GLN A 6 14.19 0.49 -6.70
CA GLN A 6 15.58 0.94 -6.68
C GLN A 6 15.84 2.14 -7.62
N ARG A 7 15.16 2.19 -8.77
CA ARG A 7 15.36 3.24 -9.80
C ARG A 7 14.62 4.54 -9.49
N ALA A 8 13.46 4.46 -8.85
CA ALA A 8 12.65 5.62 -8.54
C ALA A 8 13.18 6.33 -7.29
N ASP A 9 13.34 7.64 -7.34
CA ASP A 9 13.66 8.46 -6.17
C ASP A 9 12.41 9.03 -5.52
N LYS A 10 11.35 9.28 -6.32
CA LYS A 10 10.06 9.77 -5.86
C LYS A 10 8.98 8.73 -6.10
N ILE A 11 8.28 8.34 -5.05
CA ILE A 11 7.29 7.28 -5.08
C ILE A 11 5.98 7.80 -4.47
N ILE A 12 4.86 7.57 -5.17
CA ILE A 12 3.54 7.81 -4.60
C ILE A 12 2.90 6.47 -4.23
N ILE A 13 2.43 6.36 -2.98
CA ILE A 13 1.65 5.22 -2.51
C ILE A 13 0.18 5.61 -2.54
N ILE A 14 -0.63 4.81 -3.24
CA ILE A 14 -2.04 5.09 -3.50
C ILE A 14 -2.91 4.09 -2.78
N GLN A 15 -3.90 4.58 -2.04
CA GLN A 15 -4.92 3.79 -1.34
C GLN A 15 -6.26 3.82 -2.08
N ALA A 16 -7.10 2.83 -1.79
CA ALA A 16 -8.50 2.79 -2.20
C ALA A 16 -9.33 3.93 -1.59
N GLU A 17 -10.51 4.19 -2.17
CA GLU A 17 -11.45 5.21 -1.67
C GLU A 17 -12.26 4.78 -0.43
N ASN A 18 -12.02 3.59 0.08
CA ASN A 18 -12.60 3.05 1.32
C ASN A 18 -11.49 2.49 2.23
N PRO A 19 -10.54 3.36 2.68
CA PRO A 19 -9.40 2.88 3.43
C PRO A 19 -9.82 2.23 4.75
N ASP A 20 -9.18 1.11 5.06
CA ASP A 20 -9.32 0.35 6.30
C ASP A 20 -7.98 0.25 7.06
N GLY A 21 -7.90 -0.61 8.05
CA GLY A 21 -6.69 -0.74 8.86
C GLY A 21 -5.55 -1.42 8.12
N ASP A 22 -5.83 -2.33 7.16
CA ASP A 22 -4.79 -2.93 6.33
C ASP A 22 -4.24 -1.91 5.34
N SER A 23 -5.07 -1.23 4.57
CA SER A 23 -4.61 -0.25 3.58
C SER A 23 -3.83 0.91 4.22
N VAL A 24 -4.30 1.45 5.37
CA VAL A 24 -3.60 2.53 6.10
C VAL A 24 -2.30 2.03 6.71
N GLY A 25 -2.31 0.89 7.42
CA GLY A 25 -1.13 0.30 8.03
C GLY A 25 -0.08 -0.07 7.00
N SER A 26 -0.48 -0.73 5.92
CA SER A 26 0.38 -1.13 4.81
C SER A 26 1.05 0.04 4.12
N SER A 27 0.30 1.12 3.82
CA SER A 27 0.86 2.31 3.18
C SER A 27 1.86 3.04 4.06
N LEU A 28 1.56 3.20 5.36
CA LEU A 28 2.45 3.83 6.33
C LEU A 28 3.71 2.99 6.60
N ALA A 29 3.58 1.66 6.66
CA ALA A 29 4.73 0.78 6.81
C ALA A 29 5.68 0.87 5.60
N LEU A 30 5.11 0.86 4.40
CA LEU A 30 5.89 0.96 3.17
C LEU A 30 6.56 2.33 3.02
N GLU A 31 5.90 3.41 3.44
CA GLU A 31 6.50 4.76 3.51
C GLU A 31 7.74 4.77 4.41
N GLU A 32 7.66 4.20 5.62
CA GLU A 32 8.78 4.14 6.56
C GLU A 32 9.94 3.31 5.97
N ILE A 33 9.65 2.13 5.40
CA ILE A 33 10.66 1.26 4.79
C ILE A 33 11.37 1.96 3.62
N LEU A 34 10.62 2.59 2.72
CA LEU A 34 11.17 3.27 1.57
C LEU A 34 11.88 4.58 1.95
N GLY A 35 11.37 5.28 2.97
CA GLY A 35 12.01 6.46 3.55
C GLY A 35 13.39 6.15 4.13
N ASP A 36 13.55 5.05 4.85
CA ASP A 36 14.84 4.57 5.37
C ASP A 36 15.83 4.20 4.24
N MET A 37 15.32 3.90 3.04
CA MET A 37 16.12 3.70 1.82
C MET A 37 16.49 5.02 1.12
N GLY A 38 16.08 6.17 1.68
CA GLY A 38 16.33 7.51 1.11
C GLY A 38 15.36 7.92 0.00
N LYS A 39 14.21 7.23 -0.15
CA LYS A 39 13.19 7.61 -1.13
C LYS A 39 12.30 8.74 -0.61
N GLN A 40 11.84 9.60 -1.50
CA GLN A 40 10.81 10.58 -1.23
C GLN A 40 9.45 9.93 -1.47
N VAL A 41 8.67 9.74 -0.42
CA VAL A 41 7.40 9.01 -0.50
C VAL A 41 6.25 9.96 -0.17
N THR A 42 5.23 9.97 -1.03
CA THR A 42 3.95 10.65 -0.80
C THR A 42 2.85 9.61 -0.61
N LEU A 43 2.04 9.79 0.43
CA LEU A 43 0.88 8.95 0.70
C LEU A 43 -0.39 9.64 0.18
N TYR A 44 -1.08 9.01 -0.74
CA TYR A 44 -2.28 9.54 -1.36
C TYR A 44 -3.49 8.65 -1.11
N CYS A 45 -4.57 9.27 -0.61
CA CYS A 45 -5.89 8.67 -0.55
C CYS A 45 -6.91 9.70 -1.03
N PRO A 46 -7.83 9.38 -1.98
CA PRO A 46 -8.79 10.34 -2.52
C PRO A 46 -9.88 10.75 -1.54
N VAL A 47 -9.86 10.19 -0.33
CA VAL A 47 -10.80 10.48 0.76
C VAL A 47 -10.05 10.66 2.07
N ALA A 48 -10.64 11.43 2.98
CA ALA A 48 -10.06 11.61 4.31
C ALA A 48 -10.03 10.30 5.10
N VAL A 49 -8.93 10.04 5.79
CA VAL A 49 -8.81 8.87 6.69
C VAL A 49 -9.96 8.87 7.71
N PRO A 50 -10.73 7.78 7.82
CA PRO A 50 -11.83 7.66 8.77
C PRO A 50 -11.41 7.92 10.21
N LYS A 51 -12.28 8.52 10.99
CA LYS A 51 -11.95 8.91 12.39
C LYS A 51 -11.51 7.72 13.24
N TYR A 52 -12.07 6.54 13.03
CA TYR A 52 -11.74 5.34 13.80
C TYR A 52 -10.35 4.76 13.46
N LEU A 53 -9.72 5.19 12.36
CA LEU A 53 -8.34 4.80 12.00
C LEU A 53 -7.30 5.85 12.44
N ARG A 54 -7.72 7.00 12.95
CA ARG A 54 -6.80 8.10 13.32
C ARG A 54 -6.00 7.84 14.60
N TYR A 55 -6.14 6.68 15.19
CA TYR A 55 -5.24 6.19 16.24
C TYR A 55 -3.92 5.65 15.67
N ILE A 56 -3.89 5.31 14.36
CA ILE A 56 -2.69 4.82 13.69
C ILE A 56 -1.72 5.98 13.54
N ARG A 57 -0.53 5.85 14.12
CA ARG A 57 0.48 6.91 14.08
C ARG A 57 0.92 7.20 12.65
N GLY A 58 0.86 8.47 12.24
CA GLY A 58 1.22 8.90 10.89
C GLY A 58 0.03 9.02 9.92
N TRP A 59 -1.20 8.71 10.35
CA TRP A 59 -2.40 8.87 9.51
C TRP A 59 -2.53 10.26 8.88
N ASP A 60 -2.01 11.28 9.55
CA ASP A 60 -2.05 12.69 9.15
C ASP A 60 -1.05 13.05 8.02
N ARG A 61 -0.17 12.11 7.66
CA ARG A 61 0.69 12.22 6.46
C ARG A 61 -0.02 11.81 5.17
N ILE A 62 -1.16 11.12 5.28
CA ILE A 62 -1.97 10.71 4.13
C ILE A 62 -2.76 11.93 3.66
N THR A 63 -2.56 12.31 2.40
CA THR A 63 -3.15 13.51 1.79
C THR A 63 -4.06 13.15 0.62
N ASP A 64 -4.99 14.04 0.28
CA ASP A 64 -5.82 14.00 -0.92
C ASP A 64 -5.22 14.82 -2.10
N GLU A 65 -4.00 15.32 -1.93
CA GLU A 65 -3.23 15.99 -2.98
C GLU A 65 -2.38 14.97 -3.74
N PHE A 66 -2.68 14.78 -5.04
CA PHE A 66 -1.95 13.84 -5.88
C PHE A 66 -0.61 14.42 -6.34
N ASP A 67 0.50 13.78 -5.97
CA ASP A 67 1.84 14.18 -6.41
C ASP A 67 2.17 13.62 -7.81
N SER A 68 1.94 14.42 -8.84
CA SER A 68 2.29 14.06 -10.23
C SER A 68 3.78 14.14 -10.53
N SER A 69 4.63 14.55 -9.59
CA SER A 69 6.10 14.56 -9.76
C SER A 69 6.76 13.24 -9.39
N ALA A 70 5.98 12.27 -8.90
CA ALA A 70 6.45 10.91 -8.63
C ALA A 70 6.93 10.21 -9.92
N GLU A 71 7.80 9.21 -9.77
CA GLU A 71 8.36 8.42 -10.86
C GLU A 71 7.78 6.99 -10.90
N LEU A 72 7.17 6.58 -9.79
CA LEU A 72 6.58 5.27 -9.58
C LEU A 72 5.33 5.40 -8.71
N ALA A 73 4.24 4.74 -9.10
CA ALA A 73 3.10 4.50 -8.22
C ALA A 73 3.16 3.10 -7.60
N ILE A 74 2.78 3.01 -6.32
CA ILE A 74 2.51 1.75 -5.65
C ILE A 74 1.09 1.80 -5.10
N ILE A 75 0.19 0.99 -5.65
CA ILE A 75 -1.18 0.84 -5.15
C ILE A 75 -1.15 -0.26 -4.10
N VAL A 76 -1.76 -0.03 -2.96
CA VAL A 76 -1.82 -1.00 -1.87
C VAL A 76 -3.25 -1.43 -1.59
N ASP A 77 -3.41 -2.72 -1.30
CA ASP A 77 -4.61 -3.34 -0.77
C ASP A 77 -5.84 -3.28 -1.70
N THR A 78 -5.60 -3.12 -3.00
CA THR A 78 -6.64 -3.26 -4.01
C THR A 78 -6.05 -3.43 -5.41
N SER A 79 -6.72 -4.24 -6.22
CA SER A 79 -6.49 -4.37 -7.66
C SER A 79 -7.79 -4.17 -8.47
N ALA A 80 -8.78 -3.45 -7.90
CA ALA A 80 -10.09 -3.26 -8.50
C ALA A 80 -10.35 -1.79 -8.89
N ASP A 81 -10.68 -1.54 -10.18
CA ASP A 81 -11.01 -0.21 -10.71
C ASP A 81 -12.13 0.48 -9.91
N VAL A 82 -13.12 -0.29 -9.46
CA VAL A 82 -14.26 0.25 -8.70
C VAL A 82 -13.85 0.88 -7.38
N LEU A 83 -12.77 0.40 -6.76
CA LEU A 83 -12.23 0.94 -5.50
C LEU A 83 -11.23 2.09 -5.73
N LEU A 84 -10.88 2.36 -6.97
CA LEU A 84 -10.04 3.47 -7.41
C LEU A 84 -10.80 4.49 -8.24
N SER A 85 -12.14 4.47 -8.22
CA SER A 85 -12.95 5.32 -9.10
C SER A 85 -12.64 6.80 -8.90
N LYS A 86 -12.50 7.28 -7.67
CA LYS A 86 -12.13 8.68 -7.38
C LYS A 86 -10.71 9.04 -7.80
N VAL A 87 -9.77 8.08 -7.72
CA VAL A 87 -8.41 8.26 -8.25
C VAL A 87 -8.46 8.42 -9.75
N LEU A 88 -9.22 7.55 -10.44
CA LEU A 88 -9.36 7.53 -11.88
C LEU A 88 -10.21 8.71 -12.41
N ASP A 89 -11.08 9.30 -11.60
CA ASP A 89 -11.84 10.51 -11.94
C ASP A 89 -10.96 11.77 -11.89
N ALA A 90 -9.84 11.76 -11.17
CA ALA A 90 -8.89 12.87 -11.14
C ALA A 90 -8.01 12.84 -12.41
N PRO A 91 -8.06 13.86 -13.31
CA PRO A 91 -7.34 13.82 -14.59
C PRO A 91 -5.83 13.67 -14.47
N SER A 92 -5.21 14.29 -13.44
CA SER A 92 -3.77 14.18 -13.17
C SER A 92 -3.36 12.77 -12.76
N ALA A 93 -4.13 12.14 -11.87
CA ALA A 93 -3.87 10.77 -11.40
C ALA A 93 -4.07 9.77 -12.55
N ARG A 94 -5.15 9.90 -13.32
CA ARG A 94 -5.41 9.03 -14.49
C ARG A 94 -4.28 9.14 -15.51
N ALA A 95 -3.86 10.35 -15.87
CA ALA A 95 -2.77 10.57 -16.82
C ALA A 95 -1.46 9.96 -16.31
N PHE A 96 -1.18 10.09 -15.01
CA PHE A 96 -0.01 9.50 -14.38
C PHE A 96 -0.04 7.97 -14.47
N LEU A 97 -1.12 7.33 -14.03
CA LEU A 97 -1.28 5.86 -14.00
C LEU A 97 -1.19 5.21 -15.39
N THR A 98 -1.48 5.97 -16.45
CA THR A 98 -1.37 5.47 -17.85
C THR A 98 0.01 5.69 -18.48
N THR A 99 0.88 6.48 -17.86
CA THR A 99 2.18 6.88 -18.45
C THR A 99 3.39 6.53 -17.61
N HIS A 100 3.20 6.17 -16.34
CA HIS A 100 4.27 5.83 -15.41
C HIS A 100 4.20 4.37 -14.97
N PRO A 101 5.30 3.80 -14.47
CA PRO A 101 5.28 2.46 -13.89
C PRO A 101 4.33 2.39 -12.69
N VAL A 102 3.51 1.35 -12.65
CA VAL A 102 2.58 1.09 -11.54
C VAL A 102 2.83 -0.30 -10.98
N LEU A 103 3.03 -0.39 -9.69
CA LEU A 103 3.05 -1.63 -8.93
C LEU A 103 1.77 -1.72 -8.10
N VAL A 104 1.24 -2.93 -7.97
CA VAL A 104 0.07 -3.22 -7.14
C VAL A 104 0.45 -4.29 -6.13
N LEU A 105 0.25 -4.01 -4.85
CA LEU A 105 0.44 -4.93 -3.74
C LEU A 105 -0.95 -5.27 -3.19
N ASP A 106 -1.39 -6.48 -3.40
CA ASP A 106 -2.75 -6.90 -3.05
C ASP A 106 -2.75 -8.36 -2.60
N HIS A 107 -3.54 -8.70 -1.59
CA HIS A 107 -3.68 -10.06 -1.08
C HIS A 107 -5.02 -10.70 -1.44
N HIS A 108 -5.94 -9.94 -2.00
CA HIS A 108 -7.25 -10.45 -2.38
C HIS A 108 -7.16 -11.51 -3.48
N ALA A 109 -7.99 -12.56 -3.36
CA ALA A 109 -8.00 -13.68 -4.32
C ALA A 109 -8.70 -13.32 -5.67
N THR A 110 -9.24 -12.12 -5.81
CA THR A 110 -9.94 -11.67 -7.01
C THR A 110 -8.95 -11.28 -8.11
N GLU A 111 -9.31 -11.57 -9.37
CA GLU A 111 -8.53 -11.09 -10.52
C GLU A 111 -8.53 -9.55 -10.58
N SER A 112 -7.41 -8.97 -10.99
CA SER A 112 -7.29 -7.53 -11.20
C SER A 112 -8.25 -7.07 -12.30
N THR A 113 -8.96 -5.96 -12.03
CA THR A 113 -9.83 -5.30 -13.02
C THR A 113 -9.29 -3.95 -13.47
N LEU A 114 -8.02 -3.62 -13.10
CA LEU A 114 -7.41 -2.34 -13.42
C LEU A 114 -7.25 -2.16 -14.93
N SER A 115 -7.70 -1.01 -15.43
CA SER A 115 -7.76 -0.66 -16.85
C SER A 115 -6.48 -0.06 -17.42
N PHE A 116 -5.40 0.03 -16.63
CA PHE A 116 -4.08 0.54 -17.02
C PHE A 116 -2.98 -0.50 -16.80
N ASP A 117 -1.84 -0.33 -17.47
CA ASP A 117 -0.69 -1.22 -17.35
C ASP A 117 -0.12 -1.20 -15.93
N HIS A 118 0.03 -2.37 -15.33
CA HIS A 118 0.56 -2.51 -13.98
C HIS A 118 1.30 -3.84 -13.77
N THR A 119 2.09 -3.90 -12.72
CA THR A 119 2.67 -5.15 -12.22
C THR A 119 2.02 -5.52 -10.90
N LEU A 120 1.18 -6.55 -10.91
CA LEU A 120 0.55 -7.08 -9.71
C LEU A 120 1.50 -8.01 -8.97
N ILE A 121 1.66 -7.78 -7.67
CA ILE A 121 2.28 -8.68 -6.70
C ILE A 121 1.18 -9.10 -5.74
N ASN A 122 0.77 -10.34 -5.88
CA ASN A 122 -0.29 -10.94 -5.07
C ASN A 122 0.24 -12.20 -4.37
N GLN A 123 -0.14 -12.41 -3.13
CA GLN A 123 0.16 -13.59 -2.35
C GLN A 123 -1.08 -13.99 -1.54
N ASP A 124 -1.27 -15.29 -1.34
CA ASP A 124 -2.29 -15.83 -0.44
C ASP A 124 -1.81 -15.69 1.00
N VAL A 125 -2.01 -14.51 1.57
CA VAL A 125 -1.64 -14.10 2.92
C VAL A 125 -2.83 -13.40 3.60
N VAL A 126 -2.76 -13.19 4.91
CA VAL A 126 -3.90 -12.67 5.68
C VAL A 126 -4.16 -11.18 5.44
N ALA A 127 -3.13 -10.41 5.00
CA ALA A 127 -3.22 -8.97 4.82
C ALA A 127 -2.15 -8.49 3.82
N THR A 128 -2.36 -7.35 3.20
CA THR A 128 -1.33 -6.67 2.40
C THR A 128 -0.10 -6.31 3.26
N GLY A 129 -0.29 -6.05 4.56
CA GLY A 129 0.81 -5.88 5.50
C GLY A 129 1.73 -7.09 5.60
N GLU A 130 1.20 -8.32 5.62
CA GLU A 130 2.01 -9.55 5.60
C GLU A 130 2.77 -9.69 4.27
N LEU A 131 2.13 -9.38 3.14
CA LEU A 131 2.80 -9.36 1.84
C LEU A 131 3.99 -8.39 1.82
N ILE A 132 3.83 -7.18 2.37
CA ILE A 132 4.90 -6.17 2.47
C ILE A 132 6.03 -6.67 3.37
N TYR A 133 5.71 -7.30 4.50
CA TYR A 133 6.69 -7.92 5.37
C TYR A 133 7.53 -8.97 4.61
N ASN A 134 6.87 -9.92 3.96
CA ASN A 134 7.52 -10.97 3.17
C ASN A 134 8.42 -10.40 2.09
N LEU A 135 7.96 -9.36 1.41
CA LEU A 135 8.71 -8.66 0.40
C LEU A 135 9.95 -7.97 0.97
N ALA A 136 9.82 -7.28 2.10
CA ALA A 136 10.93 -6.62 2.78
C ALA A 136 11.99 -7.64 3.22
N GLN A 137 11.57 -8.79 3.77
CA GLN A 137 12.47 -9.89 4.13
C GLN A 137 13.21 -10.43 2.89
N HIS A 138 12.48 -10.70 1.80
CA HIS A 138 13.09 -11.20 0.56
C HIS A 138 14.07 -10.19 -0.06
N ALA A 139 13.75 -8.92 -0.01
CA ALA A 139 14.57 -7.83 -0.54
C ALA A 139 15.68 -7.38 0.42
N GLN A 140 15.71 -7.91 1.64
CA GLN A 140 16.61 -7.49 2.72
C GLN A 140 16.49 -5.99 3.06
N TRP A 141 15.26 -5.46 2.98
CA TRP A 141 14.95 -4.10 3.41
C TRP A 141 14.82 -4.04 4.93
N ALA A 142 15.36 -2.99 5.53
CA ALA A 142 15.22 -2.78 6.96
C ALA A 142 13.77 -2.44 7.32
N ILE A 143 13.27 -3.03 8.40
CA ILE A 143 11.95 -2.72 8.99
C ILE A 143 12.23 -2.04 10.32
N ASN A 144 12.03 -0.73 10.39
CA ASN A 144 12.18 0.02 11.63
C ASN A 144 10.99 -0.23 12.57
N PRO A 145 11.07 0.16 13.86
CA PRO A 145 9.99 -0.11 14.83
C PRO A 145 8.64 0.49 14.43
N GLN A 146 8.63 1.64 13.75
CA GLN A 146 7.37 2.25 13.30
C GLN A 146 6.75 1.49 12.13
N ALA A 147 7.56 1.04 11.17
CA ALA A 147 7.12 0.16 10.10
C ALA A 147 6.57 -1.15 10.67
N ALA A 148 7.25 -1.75 11.65
CA ALA A 148 6.79 -2.98 12.29
C ALA A 148 5.44 -2.80 13.01
N GLU A 149 5.23 -1.68 13.71
CA GLU A 149 3.96 -1.34 14.35
C GLU A 149 2.83 -1.22 13.30
N ASN A 150 3.09 -0.53 12.20
CA ASN A 150 2.11 -0.34 11.12
C ASN A 150 1.78 -1.67 10.40
N LEU A 151 2.77 -2.54 10.16
CA LEU A 151 2.55 -3.88 9.62
C LEU A 151 1.69 -4.73 10.55
N LEU A 152 1.96 -4.67 11.86
CA LEU A 152 1.15 -5.37 12.85
C LEU A 152 -0.30 -4.87 12.86
N ILE A 153 -0.53 -3.57 12.76
CA ILE A 153 -1.88 -2.99 12.67
C ILE A 153 -2.60 -3.51 11.43
N ALA A 154 -1.94 -3.54 10.28
CA ALA A 154 -2.47 -4.08 9.03
C ALA A 154 -2.92 -5.54 9.20
N ILE A 155 -2.03 -6.40 9.68
CA ILE A 155 -2.30 -7.83 9.91
C ILE A 155 -3.43 -8.02 10.93
N MET A 156 -3.40 -7.31 12.04
CA MET A 156 -4.42 -7.43 13.10
C MET A 156 -5.79 -6.94 12.65
N SER A 157 -5.83 -5.90 11.79
CA SER A 157 -7.07 -5.38 11.24
C SER A 157 -7.77 -6.42 10.37
N ASP A 158 -7.07 -6.95 9.39
CA ASP A 158 -7.66 -7.83 8.38
C ASP A 158 -7.89 -9.26 8.88
N SER A 159 -7.02 -9.71 9.80
CA SER A 159 -7.21 -11.00 10.49
C SER A 159 -8.27 -10.97 11.60
N LEU A 160 -8.90 -9.83 11.87
CA LEU A 160 -9.79 -9.64 13.02
C LEU A 160 -9.15 -10.10 14.34
N GLY A 161 -7.91 -9.71 14.56
CA GLY A 161 -7.15 -10.15 15.73
C GLY A 161 -6.69 -11.60 15.67
N LEU A 162 -6.29 -12.06 14.49
CA LEU A 162 -5.80 -13.43 14.21
C LEU A 162 -6.89 -14.52 14.37
N THR A 163 -8.13 -14.17 14.07
CA THR A 163 -9.28 -15.09 14.21
C THR A 163 -9.88 -15.54 12.88
N THR A 164 -9.46 -14.97 11.76
CA THR A 164 -9.93 -15.38 10.43
C THR A 164 -9.34 -16.70 9.99
N GLN A 165 -10.04 -17.39 9.06
CA GLN A 165 -9.59 -18.68 8.52
C GLN A 165 -8.28 -18.59 7.72
N ASN A 166 -7.95 -17.40 7.21
CA ASN A 166 -6.73 -17.17 6.44
C ASN A 166 -5.49 -16.93 7.33
N THR A 167 -5.68 -16.83 8.65
CA THR A 167 -4.58 -16.70 9.61
C THR A 167 -3.78 -18.00 9.66
N THR A 168 -2.49 -17.91 9.38
CA THR A 168 -1.56 -19.05 9.37
C THR A 168 -0.55 -18.93 10.51
N ALA A 169 0.28 -19.98 10.69
CA ALA A 169 1.39 -19.92 11.64
C ALA A 169 2.41 -18.84 11.24
N ASP A 170 2.60 -18.62 9.93
CA ASP A 170 3.53 -17.61 9.40
C ASP A 170 3.03 -16.20 9.68
N SER A 171 1.71 -15.96 9.67
CA SER A 171 1.11 -14.67 10.01
C SER A 171 1.32 -14.26 11.49
N ILE A 172 1.74 -15.20 12.35
CA ILE A 172 1.93 -14.99 13.79
C ILE A 172 3.42 -14.83 14.16
N GLN A 173 4.33 -15.26 13.31
CA GLN A 173 5.78 -15.16 13.52
C GLN A 173 6.34 -13.77 13.24
#